data_dcb90002ac6da3f7aaa34b5c17c03893
#
_entry.id   dcb90002ac6da3f7aaa34b5c17c03893
#
_cell.length_a   1.000
_cell.length_b   1.000
_cell.length_c   1.000
_cell.angle_alpha   90.00
_cell.angle_beta   90.00
_cell.angle_gamma   90.00
#
_symmetry.space_group_name_H-M   'P 1'
#
loop_
_entity.id
_entity.type
_entity.pdbx_description
1 polymer ?
#
loop_
_entity_poly.entity_id
_entity_poly.type
_entity_poly.pdbx_seq_one_letter_code
_entity_poly.pdbx_strand_id
1 'polypeptide(L)'
;MKVAIVGRLEDYEEDYPFNKRYTIDYPFREMFDVLNILIIPILSRINIEEIESMCDALILPGSAIGVDPKYYNDVPFPGKEYKYDEYKLDKEVIDLFVKAKKPILGICGGMQTLNVY
;
A
#
# COMPACT_ATOMS: atom_id res chain seq x y z
N MET A 1 -19.87 3.29 0.88
CA MET A 1 -18.51 3.74 0.43
C MET A 1 -17.66 2.52 0.14
N LYS A 2 -16.93 2.55 -0.95
CA LYS A 2 -15.95 1.52 -1.31
C LYS A 2 -14.55 2.12 -1.22
N VAL A 3 -13.64 1.46 -0.52
CA VAL A 3 -12.29 1.97 -0.31
C VAL A 3 -11.27 0.95 -0.81
N ALA A 4 -10.38 1.39 -1.70
CA ALA A 4 -9.23 0.59 -2.10
C ALA A 4 -8.16 0.64 -1.00
N ILE A 5 -7.52 -0.49 -0.72
CA ILE A 5 -6.39 -0.56 0.20
C ILE A 5 -5.25 -1.37 -0.42
N VAL A 6 -4.04 -0.83 -0.41
CA VAL A 6 -2.88 -1.56 -0.93
C VAL A 6 -2.45 -2.62 0.07
N GLY A 7 -2.41 -3.89 -0.34
CA GLY A 7 -1.84 -4.96 0.46
C GLY A 7 -0.31 -4.83 0.54
N ARG A 8 0.26 -5.12 1.71
CA ARG A 8 1.71 -5.08 1.91
C ARG A 8 2.32 -6.47 1.79
N LEU A 9 3.44 -6.55 1.07
CA LEU A 9 4.16 -7.81 0.89
C LEU A 9 5.08 -8.04 2.08
N GLU A 10 4.97 -9.20 2.69
CA GLU A 10 5.78 -9.62 3.83
C GLU A 10 6.39 -11.00 3.62
N ASP A 11 7.55 -11.23 4.26
CA ASP A 11 8.06 -12.58 4.43
C ASP A 11 7.22 -13.32 5.50
N TYR A 12 6.94 -14.57 5.22
CA TYR A 12 6.38 -15.50 6.19
C TYR A 12 7.51 -16.40 6.75
N GLU A 13 7.19 -17.39 7.55
CA GLU A 13 8.16 -18.31 8.14
C GLU A 13 9.07 -18.96 7.07
N GLU A 14 10.39 -19.02 7.32
CA GLU A 14 11.38 -19.52 6.36
C GLU A 14 11.09 -20.94 5.87
N ASP A 15 10.58 -21.80 6.76
CA ASP A 15 10.27 -23.22 6.46
C ASP A 15 8.90 -23.42 5.80
N TYR A 16 8.14 -22.35 5.54
CA TYR A 16 6.84 -22.46 4.90
C TYR A 16 7.00 -22.47 3.37
N PRO A 17 6.32 -23.38 2.64
CA PRO A 17 6.49 -23.52 1.19
C PRO A 17 6.12 -22.25 0.40
N PHE A 18 5.28 -21.39 0.98
CA PHE A 18 4.93 -20.07 0.45
C PHE A 18 5.42 -19.00 1.41
N ASN A 19 6.71 -18.66 1.32
CA ASN A 19 7.37 -17.76 2.26
C ASN A 19 7.03 -16.27 2.11
N LYS A 20 6.07 -15.93 1.27
CA LYS A 20 5.59 -14.56 1.04
C LYS A 20 4.09 -14.49 1.11
N ARG A 21 3.59 -13.39 1.67
CA ARG A 21 2.16 -13.12 1.74
C ARG A 21 1.87 -11.63 1.59
N TYR A 22 0.67 -11.31 1.11
CA TYR A 22 0.12 -9.98 1.23
C TYR A 22 -0.67 -9.86 2.53
N THR A 23 -0.49 -8.75 3.23
CA THR A 23 -1.16 -8.48 4.50
C THR A 23 -1.91 -7.16 4.47
N ILE A 24 -2.99 -7.14 5.23
CA ILE A 24 -3.71 -5.95 5.64
C ILE A 24 -3.93 -6.12 7.15
N ASP A 25 -3.47 -5.16 7.94
CA ASP A 25 -3.51 -5.27 9.39
C ASP A 25 -4.94 -5.38 9.93
N TYR A 26 -5.12 -6.23 10.93
CA TYR A 26 -6.43 -6.54 11.52
C TYR A 26 -7.23 -5.31 11.97
N PRO A 27 -6.65 -4.24 12.56
CA PRO A 27 -7.40 -3.05 12.95
C PRO A 27 -8.16 -2.37 11.80
N PHE A 28 -7.69 -2.51 10.57
CA PHE A 28 -8.44 -2.01 9.41
C PHE A 28 -9.79 -2.71 9.27
N ARG A 29 -9.84 -4.03 9.48
CA ARG A 29 -11.09 -4.78 9.42
C ARG A 29 -12.11 -4.24 10.43
N GLU A 30 -11.70 -4.06 11.68
CA GLU A 30 -12.59 -3.53 12.73
C GLU A 30 -13.09 -2.13 12.36
N MET A 31 -12.21 -1.26 11.90
CA MET A 31 -12.56 0.09 11.46
C MET A 31 -13.60 0.07 10.32
N PHE A 32 -13.38 -0.78 9.33
CA PHE A 32 -14.28 -0.87 8.17
C PHE A 32 -15.64 -1.48 8.54
N ASP A 33 -15.66 -2.48 9.42
CA ASP A 33 -16.91 -3.06 9.95
C ASP A 33 -17.74 -1.99 10.68
N VAL A 34 -17.09 -1.21 11.57
CA VAL A 34 -17.78 -0.14 12.32
C VAL A 34 -18.27 0.98 11.40
N LEU A 35 -17.52 1.33 10.38
CA LEU A 35 -17.86 2.40 9.43
C LEU A 35 -18.75 1.93 8.27
N ASN A 36 -19.06 0.64 8.20
CA ASN A 36 -19.80 0.02 7.09
C ASN A 36 -19.17 0.33 5.72
N ILE A 37 -17.85 0.14 5.60
CA ILE A 37 -17.06 0.40 4.40
C ILE A 37 -16.70 -0.92 3.72
N LEU A 38 -16.96 -1.02 2.41
CA LEU A 38 -16.50 -2.13 1.60
C LEU A 38 -15.04 -1.94 1.22
N ILE A 39 -14.18 -2.87 1.62
CA ILE A 39 -12.76 -2.89 1.26
C ILE A 39 -12.54 -3.61 -0.07
N ILE A 40 -11.70 -3.04 -0.93
CA ILE A 40 -11.19 -3.68 -2.14
C ILE A 40 -9.65 -3.68 -2.07
N PRO A 41 -9.01 -4.83 -1.83
CA PRO A 41 -7.56 -4.90 -1.75
C PRO A 41 -6.90 -4.81 -3.13
N ILE A 42 -5.81 -4.03 -3.21
CA ILE A 42 -4.92 -3.97 -4.37
C ILE A 42 -3.69 -4.82 -4.06
N LEU A 43 -3.51 -5.93 -4.78
CA LEU A 43 -2.41 -6.88 -4.60
C LEU A 43 -1.47 -6.93 -5.81
N SER A 44 -1.86 -6.34 -6.92
CA SER A 44 -1.06 -6.33 -8.14
C SER A 44 -1.37 -5.12 -9.01
N ARG A 45 -0.56 -4.93 -10.04
CA ARG A 45 -0.75 -3.87 -11.05
C ARG A 45 -1.88 -4.17 -12.03
N ILE A 46 -2.36 -5.41 -12.06
CA ILE A 46 -3.42 -5.81 -12.98
C ILE A 46 -4.74 -5.22 -12.47
N ASN A 47 -5.46 -4.55 -13.36
CA ASN A 47 -6.80 -4.00 -13.09
C ASN A 47 -6.86 -2.89 -12.04
N ILE A 48 -5.76 -2.17 -11.75
CA ILE A 48 -5.79 -1.05 -10.81
C ILE A 48 -6.72 0.08 -11.27
N GLU A 49 -6.85 0.29 -12.58
CA GLU A 49 -7.78 1.27 -13.15
C GLU A 49 -9.25 0.86 -12.91
N GLU A 50 -9.55 -0.44 -13.03
CA GLU A 50 -10.88 -0.96 -12.72
C GLU A 50 -11.20 -0.80 -11.22
N ILE A 51 -10.25 -1.12 -10.35
CA ILE A 51 -10.40 -0.93 -8.90
C ILE A 51 -10.58 0.55 -8.58
N GLU A 52 -9.76 1.43 -9.16
CA GLU A 52 -9.91 2.88 -8.99
C GLU A 52 -11.31 3.33 -9.39
N SER A 53 -11.82 2.89 -10.55
CA SER A 53 -13.14 3.28 -11.04
C SER A 53 -14.29 2.87 -10.12
N MET A 54 -14.13 1.76 -9.38
CA MET A 54 -15.14 1.25 -8.43
C MET A 54 -15.05 1.87 -7.03
N CYS A 55 -13.92 2.46 -6.67
CA CYS A 55 -13.65 2.93 -5.31
C CYS A 55 -13.83 4.44 -5.17
N ASP A 56 -14.27 4.85 -3.99
CA ASP A 56 -14.46 6.27 -3.63
C ASP A 56 -13.18 6.90 -3.05
N ALA A 57 -12.29 6.08 -2.49
CA ALA A 57 -11.07 6.52 -1.81
C ALA A 57 -9.97 5.44 -1.83
N LEU A 58 -8.74 5.84 -1.49
CA LEU A 58 -7.57 4.97 -1.36
C LEU A 58 -7.00 5.05 0.05
N ILE A 59 -6.59 3.90 0.59
CA ILE A 59 -5.73 3.82 1.78
C ILE A 59 -4.39 3.19 1.40
N LEU A 60 -3.32 3.88 1.80
CA LEU A 60 -1.95 3.36 1.80
C LEU A 60 -1.59 3.00 3.24
N PRO A 61 -1.59 1.73 3.62
CA PRO A 61 -1.29 1.31 4.99
C PRO A 61 0.20 1.38 5.30
N GLY A 62 0.56 1.08 6.53
CA GLY A 62 1.93 0.96 6.98
C GLY A 62 2.72 -0.07 6.19
N SER A 63 4.04 0.10 6.19
CA SER A 63 4.99 -0.85 5.63
C SER A 63 6.21 -0.95 6.55
N ALA A 64 6.65 -2.16 6.85
CA ALA A 64 7.86 -2.38 7.65
C ALA A 64 9.15 -2.00 6.89
N ILE A 65 9.10 -1.98 5.57
CA ILE A 65 10.28 -1.76 4.72
C ILE A 65 10.55 -0.26 4.52
N GLY A 66 9.51 0.54 4.34
CA GLY A 66 9.61 1.95 3.98
C GLY A 66 9.96 2.17 2.50
N VAL A 67 10.14 3.43 2.13
CA VAL A 67 10.51 3.82 0.75
C VAL A 67 12.03 3.77 0.58
N ASP A 68 12.49 3.16 -0.49
CA ASP A 68 13.91 3.10 -0.84
C ASP A 68 14.45 4.53 -1.09
N PRO A 69 15.54 4.95 -0.41
CA PRO A 69 16.14 6.27 -0.56
C PRO A 69 16.48 6.69 -1.97
N LYS A 70 16.69 5.76 -2.89
CA LYS A 70 16.90 6.07 -4.32
C LYS A 70 15.79 6.92 -4.94
N TYR A 71 14.57 6.87 -4.39
CA TYR A 71 13.42 7.63 -4.90
C TYR A 71 13.38 9.08 -4.41
N TYR A 72 14.15 9.44 -3.38
CA TYR A 72 14.26 10.79 -2.86
C TYR A 72 15.72 11.29 -2.74
N ASN A 73 16.62 10.65 -3.52
CA ASN A 73 18.03 11.04 -3.65
C ASN A 73 18.81 11.06 -2.32
N ASP A 74 18.55 10.10 -1.46
CA ASP A 74 19.23 9.96 -0.18
C ASP A 74 20.02 8.63 -0.12
N VAL A 75 20.83 8.49 0.93
CA VAL A 75 21.68 7.31 1.16
C VAL A 75 20.91 6.28 1.97
N PRO A 76 20.94 4.99 1.58
CA PRO A 76 20.33 3.92 2.36
C PRO A 76 20.88 3.88 3.79
N PHE A 77 19.98 3.63 4.77
CA PHE A 77 20.42 3.40 6.14
C PHE A 77 21.32 2.17 6.23
N PRO A 78 22.47 2.24 6.95
CA PRO A 78 23.35 1.11 7.13
C PRO A 78 22.61 -0.12 7.69
N GLY A 79 22.79 -1.27 7.04
CA GLY A 79 22.18 -2.54 7.46
C GLY A 79 20.69 -2.69 7.16
N LYS A 80 20.04 -1.72 6.52
CA LYS A 80 18.65 -1.84 6.07
C LYS A 80 18.59 -2.32 4.63
N GLU A 81 17.84 -3.40 4.41
CA GLU A 81 17.52 -3.91 3.08
C GLU A 81 16.14 -3.42 2.63
N TYR A 82 16.06 -2.92 1.41
CA TYR A 82 14.80 -2.54 0.76
C TYR A 82 14.38 -3.67 -0.18
N LYS A 83 14.02 -4.81 0.43
CA LYS A 83 13.82 -6.10 -0.24
C LYS A 83 12.71 -6.10 -1.29
N TYR A 84 11.67 -5.32 -1.06
CA TYR A 84 10.52 -5.21 -1.95
C TYR A 84 10.32 -3.76 -2.38
N ASP A 85 10.32 -3.53 -3.69
CA ASP A 85 10.08 -2.20 -4.24
C ASP A 85 8.57 -1.97 -4.42
N GLU A 86 7.89 -1.77 -3.30
CA GLU A 86 6.45 -1.50 -3.29
C GLU A 86 6.11 -0.08 -3.77
N TYR A 87 7.06 0.85 -3.71
CA TYR A 87 6.84 2.24 -4.10
C TYR A 87 6.36 2.40 -5.54
N LYS A 88 6.83 1.55 -6.46
CA LYS A 88 6.39 1.62 -7.86
C LYS A 88 4.89 1.34 -8.01
N LEU A 89 4.37 0.34 -7.32
CA LEU A 89 2.94 0.06 -7.31
C LEU A 89 2.18 1.19 -6.62
N ASP A 90 2.63 1.60 -5.45
CA ASP A 90 2.02 2.70 -4.70
C ASP A 90 1.91 3.96 -5.56
N LYS A 91 2.99 4.33 -6.25
CA LYS A 91 3.00 5.51 -7.13
C LYS A 91 1.98 5.42 -8.26
N GLU A 92 1.90 4.27 -8.94
CA GLU A 92 0.91 4.09 -10.01
C GLU A 92 -0.52 4.20 -9.50
N VAL A 93 -0.79 3.63 -8.33
CA VAL A 93 -2.12 3.72 -7.70
C VAL A 93 -2.42 5.15 -7.27
N ILE A 94 -1.45 5.85 -6.66
CA ILE A 94 -1.59 7.25 -6.28
C ILE A 94 -1.88 8.11 -7.50
N ASP A 95 -1.12 7.95 -8.60
CA ASP A 95 -1.33 8.70 -9.85
C ASP A 95 -2.78 8.60 -10.35
N LEU A 96 -3.39 7.40 -10.29
CA LEU A 96 -4.77 7.18 -10.72
C LEU A 96 -5.76 7.91 -9.82
N PHE A 97 -5.64 7.76 -8.49
CA PHE A 97 -6.55 8.38 -7.54
C PHE A 97 -6.42 9.91 -7.50
N VAL A 98 -5.20 10.44 -7.63
CA VAL A 98 -4.96 11.89 -7.78
C VAL A 98 -5.61 12.42 -9.05
N LYS A 99 -5.40 11.76 -10.19
CA LYS A 99 -6.02 12.13 -11.46
C LYS A 99 -7.56 12.12 -11.39
N ALA A 100 -8.12 11.13 -10.70
CA ALA A 100 -9.55 11.01 -10.46
C ALA A 100 -10.08 11.99 -9.39
N LYS A 101 -9.20 12.74 -8.71
CA LYS A 101 -9.53 13.64 -7.60
C LYS A 101 -10.22 12.94 -6.43
N LYS A 102 -9.85 11.69 -6.18
CA LYS A 102 -10.36 10.89 -5.06
C LYS A 102 -9.45 11.04 -3.84
N PRO A 103 -10.00 11.03 -2.62
CA PRO A 103 -9.21 11.16 -1.40
C PRO A 103 -8.25 9.99 -1.19
N ILE A 104 -7.09 10.30 -0.64
CA ILE A 104 -6.05 9.32 -0.31
C ILE A 104 -5.65 9.50 1.14
N LEU A 105 -5.64 8.41 1.90
CA LEU A 105 -5.16 8.37 3.29
C LEU A 105 -3.88 7.54 3.36
N GLY A 106 -2.77 8.16 3.76
CA GLY A 106 -1.52 7.47 4.07
C GLY A 106 -1.34 7.29 5.57
N ILE A 107 -1.03 6.08 6.02
CA ILE A 107 -0.80 5.76 7.44
C ILE A 107 0.61 5.19 7.59
N CYS A 108 1.41 5.73 8.52
CA CYS A 108 2.78 5.29 8.79
C CYS A 108 3.62 5.25 7.50
N GLY A 109 4.00 4.07 7.02
CA GLY A 109 4.72 3.90 5.74
C GLY A 109 3.98 4.48 4.54
N GLY A 110 2.64 4.41 4.51
CA GLY A 110 1.83 5.05 3.48
C GLY A 110 1.92 6.58 3.48
N MET A 111 2.03 7.19 4.66
CA MET A 111 2.30 8.64 4.78
C MET A 111 3.70 8.97 4.22
N GLN A 112 4.70 8.15 4.52
CA GLN A 112 6.05 8.32 3.99
C GLN A 112 6.06 8.20 2.45
N THR A 113 5.31 7.25 1.91
CA THR A 113 5.14 7.11 0.46
C THR A 113 4.54 8.37 -0.18
N LEU A 114 3.48 8.93 0.42
CA LEU A 114 2.89 10.18 -0.06
C LEU A 114 3.85 11.38 0.04
N ASN A 115 4.74 11.40 1.03
CA ASN A 115 5.73 12.45 1.17
C ASN A 115 6.85 12.37 0.11
N VAL A 116 7.14 11.18 -0.40
CA VAL A 116 8.10 10.97 -1.48
C VAL A 116 7.48 11.21 -2.86
N TYR A 117 6.17 10.94 -3.00
CA TYR A 117 5.39 11.15 -4.23
C TYR A 117 5.36 12.62 -4.65
#